data_ca3abf9e3c1fc26c8784ccbd5d5c9d64
#
_entry.id   ca3abf9e3c1fc26c8784ccbd5d5c9d64
#
_cell.length_a   1.000
_cell.length_b   1.000
_cell.length_c   1.000
_cell.angle_alpha   90.00
_cell.angle_beta   90.00
_cell.angle_gamma   90.00
#
_symmetry.space_group_name_H-M   'P 1'
#
loop_
_entity.id
_entity.type
_entity.pdbx_description
1 polymer ?
#
loop_
_entity_poly.entity_id
_entity_poly.type
_entity_poly.pdbx_seq_one_letter_code
_entity_poly.pdbx_strand_id
1 'polypeptide(L)'
;MKATLSLNLPALNLTKPVMTAIAQDILAIIKIRIYKGLDYNLNKFRAYSNKPIYISYKSTTYKRLKPKGGIKRPNSMLFPGGYAEYKQKSRKRSNAIEGQTAAVDLTLSGMMLQNFVVLDSTNTKFTIGLLPPVQDYGYTVNQDRGFIGLAKKEVDQLVEIVKANLLGE
;
A
#
# COMPACT_ATOMS: atom_id res chain seq x y z
N MET A 1 2.66 -9.21 -14.49
CA MET A 1 3.45 -7.95 -14.51
C MET A 1 3.80 -7.53 -13.09
N LYS A 2 4.94 -6.85 -12.87
CA LYS A 2 5.39 -6.47 -11.51
C LYS A 2 5.16 -4.98 -11.29
N ALA A 3 4.45 -4.61 -10.22
CA ALA A 3 4.36 -3.22 -9.80
C ALA A 3 5.57 -2.92 -8.90
N THR A 4 6.57 -2.25 -9.46
CA THR A 4 7.82 -1.91 -8.78
C THR A 4 8.22 -0.47 -9.08
N LEU A 5 8.87 0.16 -8.11
CA LEU A 5 9.58 1.42 -8.25
C LEU A 5 11.08 1.11 -8.16
N SER A 6 11.84 1.46 -9.19
CA SER A 6 13.31 1.35 -9.19
C SER A 6 13.91 2.73 -9.33
N LEU A 7 14.85 3.06 -8.45
CA LEU A 7 15.62 4.29 -8.49
C LEU A 7 17.10 3.95 -8.67
N ASN A 8 17.73 4.63 -9.63
CA ASN A 8 19.14 4.49 -9.94
C ASN A 8 19.86 5.81 -9.63
N LEU A 9 20.87 5.75 -8.77
CA LEU A 9 21.64 6.90 -8.26
C LEU A 9 23.14 6.70 -8.53
N PRO A 10 23.56 6.58 -9.80
CA PRO A 10 24.93 6.16 -10.14
C PRO A 10 26.01 7.14 -9.70
N ALA A 11 25.68 8.43 -9.60
CA ALA A 11 26.63 9.48 -9.25
C ALA A 11 27.06 9.44 -7.75
N LEU A 12 26.34 8.68 -6.91
CA LEU A 12 26.53 8.76 -5.45
C LEU A 12 27.48 7.70 -4.89
N ASN A 13 27.72 6.59 -5.61
CA ASN A 13 28.55 5.46 -5.21
C ASN A 13 28.46 5.13 -3.71
N LEU A 14 27.23 5.00 -3.22
CA LEU A 14 26.92 4.74 -1.81
C LEU A 14 27.26 3.28 -1.46
N THR A 15 27.46 3.00 -0.18
CA THR A 15 27.53 1.61 0.26
C THR A 15 26.14 0.95 0.23
N LYS A 16 26.08 -0.38 0.05
CA LYS A 16 24.81 -1.11 0.03
C LYS A 16 23.97 -0.89 1.30
N PRO A 17 24.53 -0.89 2.54
CA PRO A 17 23.76 -0.59 3.76
C PRO A 17 23.09 0.80 3.70
N VAL A 18 23.82 1.84 3.30
CA VAL A 18 23.30 3.20 3.18
C VAL A 18 22.19 3.25 2.14
N MET A 19 22.38 2.63 0.97
CA MET A 19 21.34 2.55 -0.06
C MET A 19 20.08 1.81 0.44
N THR A 20 20.26 0.78 1.26
CA THR A 20 19.12 0.05 1.86
C THR A 20 18.37 0.93 2.87
N ALA A 21 19.06 1.71 3.69
CA ALA A 21 18.44 2.65 4.62
C ALA A 21 17.63 3.71 3.88
N ILE A 22 18.20 4.34 2.87
CA ILE A 22 17.49 5.29 1.98
C ILE A 22 16.24 4.66 1.38
N ALA A 23 16.33 3.42 0.89
CA ALA A 23 15.20 2.71 0.32
C ALA A 23 14.07 2.45 1.34
N GLN A 24 14.43 2.18 2.60
CA GLN A 24 13.46 1.98 3.69
C GLN A 24 12.76 3.28 4.08
N ASP A 25 13.50 4.40 4.13
CA ASP A 25 12.92 5.72 4.41
C ASP A 25 11.92 6.13 3.31
N ILE A 26 12.28 5.94 2.06
CA ILE A 26 11.39 6.19 0.92
C ILE A 26 10.16 5.28 0.97
N LEU A 27 10.32 4.00 1.30
CA LEU A 27 9.22 3.08 1.49
C LEU A 27 8.27 3.55 2.59
N ALA A 28 8.81 4.06 3.70
CA ALA A 28 8.01 4.60 4.80
C ALA A 28 7.22 5.85 4.36
N ILE A 29 7.84 6.78 3.65
CA ILE A 29 7.20 7.98 3.09
C ILE A 29 6.03 7.59 2.17
N ILE A 30 6.25 6.65 1.24
CA ILE A 30 5.20 6.16 0.34
C ILE A 30 4.05 5.53 1.14
N LYS A 31 4.33 4.70 2.14
CA LYS A 31 3.30 4.09 2.98
C LYS A 31 2.48 5.13 3.74
N ILE A 32 3.11 6.16 4.30
CA ILE A 32 2.43 7.27 4.99
C ILE A 32 1.47 7.99 4.02
N ARG A 33 1.90 8.27 2.78
CA ARG A 33 1.05 8.87 1.75
C ARG A 33 -0.15 7.98 1.43
N ILE A 34 0.06 6.67 1.26
CA ILE A 34 -1.01 5.70 0.99
C ILE A 34 -2.03 5.69 2.14
N TYR A 35 -1.58 5.71 3.39
CA TYR A 35 -2.47 5.78 4.56
C TYR A 35 -3.29 7.07 4.60
N LYS A 36 -2.77 8.17 4.04
CA LYS A 36 -3.52 9.42 3.85
C LYS A 36 -4.50 9.38 2.67
N GLY A 37 -4.54 8.27 1.93
CA GLY A 37 -5.44 8.07 0.80
C GLY A 37 -5.02 8.82 -0.47
N LEU A 38 -3.72 9.03 -0.67
CA LEU A 38 -3.18 9.82 -1.78
C LEU A 38 -2.36 8.96 -2.75
N ASP A 39 -2.52 9.23 -4.06
CA ASP A 39 -1.69 8.67 -5.13
C ASP A 39 -0.32 9.37 -5.22
N TYR A 40 0.53 8.97 -6.17
CA TYR A 40 1.85 9.58 -6.37
C TYR A 40 1.79 11.02 -6.95
N ASN A 41 0.63 11.49 -7.40
CA ASN A 41 0.38 12.88 -7.78
C ASN A 41 -0.23 13.70 -6.64
N LEU A 42 -0.35 13.12 -5.44
CA LEU A 42 -1.00 13.69 -4.25
C LEU A 42 -2.52 13.91 -4.41
N ASN A 43 -3.15 13.29 -5.41
CA ASN A 43 -4.59 13.27 -5.54
C ASN A 43 -5.20 12.23 -4.61
N LYS A 44 -6.41 12.51 -4.11
CA LYS A 44 -7.15 11.50 -3.33
C LYS A 44 -7.45 10.28 -4.19
N PHE A 45 -7.28 9.10 -3.63
CA PHE A 45 -7.70 7.88 -4.29
C PHE A 45 -9.18 7.90 -4.64
N ARG A 46 -9.51 7.33 -5.80
CA ARG A 46 -10.90 7.10 -6.19
C ARG A 46 -11.65 6.36 -5.06
N ALA A 47 -12.85 6.82 -4.74
CA ALA A 47 -13.71 6.21 -3.73
C ALA A 47 -13.95 4.71 -4.01
N TYR A 48 -14.18 3.95 -2.96
CA TYR A 48 -14.61 2.56 -3.09
C TYR A 48 -16.01 2.48 -3.70
N SER A 49 -16.27 1.39 -4.43
CA SER A 49 -17.56 1.16 -5.03
C SER A 49 -18.68 1.03 -3.98
N ASN A 50 -19.78 1.73 -4.22
CA ASN A 50 -21.04 1.59 -3.46
C ASN A 50 -22.01 0.59 -4.11
N LYS A 51 -21.63 -0.03 -5.24
CA LYS A 51 -22.47 -1.05 -5.89
C LYS A 51 -22.53 -2.29 -4.99
N PRO A 52 -23.73 -2.89 -4.80
CA PRO A 52 -23.88 -4.07 -3.96
C PRO A 52 -22.91 -5.18 -4.31
N ILE A 53 -22.30 -5.79 -3.28
CA ILE A 53 -21.37 -6.92 -3.46
C ILE A 53 -21.75 -8.10 -2.59
N TYR A 54 -21.44 -9.29 -3.08
CA TYR A 54 -21.59 -10.56 -2.35
C TYR A 54 -20.21 -11.07 -1.97
N ILE A 55 -20.01 -11.31 -0.67
CA ILE A 55 -18.76 -11.89 -0.15
C ILE A 55 -19.02 -13.33 0.27
N SER A 56 -18.44 -14.28 -0.44
CA SER A 56 -18.57 -15.70 -0.13
C SER A 56 -18.00 -16.05 1.24
N TYR A 57 -18.71 -16.86 2.03
CA TYR A 57 -18.22 -17.40 3.29
C TYR A 57 -16.97 -18.29 3.13
N LYS A 58 -16.77 -18.87 1.94
CA LYS A 58 -15.60 -19.68 1.62
C LYS A 58 -14.37 -18.85 1.31
N SER A 59 -14.51 -17.53 1.01
CA SER A 59 -13.36 -16.69 0.67
C SER A 59 -12.40 -16.55 1.84
N THR A 60 -11.10 -16.58 1.54
CA THR A 60 -10.03 -16.39 2.52
C THR A 60 -10.18 -15.06 3.27
N THR A 61 -10.57 -14.02 2.54
CA THR A 61 -10.78 -12.67 3.10
C THR A 61 -11.93 -12.67 4.09
N TYR A 62 -13.07 -13.31 3.79
CA TYR A 62 -14.18 -13.43 4.75
C TYR A 62 -13.77 -14.18 6.02
N LYS A 63 -13.13 -15.33 5.88
CA LYS A 63 -12.68 -16.15 7.02
C LYS A 63 -11.73 -15.38 7.93
N ARG A 64 -10.89 -14.53 7.36
CA ARG A 64 -9.89 -13.73 8.08
C ARG A 64 -10.49 -12.50 8.74
N LEU A 65 -11.36 -11.77 8.07
CA LEU A 65 -11.90 -10.49 8.53
C LEU A 65 -13.21 -10.64 9.30
N LYS A 66 -13.97 -11.71 9.06
CA LYS A 66 -15.27 -12.00 9.68
C LYS A 66 -16.17 -10.75 9.77
N PRO A 67 -16.51 -10.10 8.64
CA PRO A 67 -17.27 -8.86 8.65
C PRO A 67 -18.63 -9.07 9.31
N LYS A 68 -19.12 -8.04 9.99
CA LYS A 68 -20.43 -8.06 10.67
C LYS A 68 -21.38 -7.09 9.95
N GLY A 69 -22.70 -7.36 10.06
CA GLY A 69 -23.73 -6.40 9.64
C GLY A 69 -24.09 -6.38 8.16
N GLY A 70 -23.59 -7.29 7.35
CA GLY A 70 -24.16 -7.56 6.04
C GLY A 70 -25.41 -8.42 6.12
N ILE A 71 -26.18 -8.51 5.05
CA ILE A 71 -27.37 -9.35 4.92
C ILE A 71 -26.93 -10.79 4.64
N LYS A 72 -27.27 -11.71 5.54
CA LYS A 72 -26.92 -13.13 5.39
C LYS A 72 -27.66 -13.76 4.19
N ARG A 73 -26.95 -14.57 3.42
CA ARG A 73 -27.45 -15.40 2.32
C ARG A 73 -26.91 -16.82 2.49
N PRO A 74 -27.43 -17.86 1.83
CA PRO A 74 -27.02 -19.24 2.05
C PRO A 74 -25.49 -19.48 1.98
N ASN A 75 -24.80 -18.89 0.99
CA ASN A 75 -23.38 -19.10 0.74
C ASN A 75 -22.52 -17.83 0.82
N SER A 76 -23.11 -16.69 1.18
CA SER A 76 -22.45 -15.38 1.13
C SER A 76 -23.11 -14.38 2.08
N MET A 77 -22.45 -13.26 2.24
CA MET A 77 -23.00 -12.07 2.89
C MET A 77 -23.11 -10.95 1.85
N LEU A 78 -24.29 -10.36 1.73
CA LEU A 78 -24.54 -9.21 0.86
C LEU A 78 -24.27 -7.91 1.63
N PHE A 79 -23.54 -7.02 0.99
CA PHE A 79 -23.31 -5.65 1.43
C PHE A 79 -23.95 -4.70 0.41
N PRO A 80 -25.16 -4.15 0.68
CA PRO A 80 -25.85 -3.25 -0.23
C PRO A 80 -25.06 -1.98 -0.56
N GLY A 81 -24.33 -1.42 0.41
CA GLY A 81 -23.43 -0.26 0.25
C GLY A 81 -22.08 -0.60 -0.38
N GLY A 82 -21.95 -1.79 -0.97
CA GLY A 82 -20.78 -2.19 -1.75
C GLY A 82 -19.52 -2.44 -0.93
N TYR A 83 -18.39 -2.24 -1.61
CA TYR A 83 -17.08 -2.47 -0.99
C TYR A 83 -16.79 -1.49 0.15
N ALA A 84 -17.31 -0.27 0.08
CA ALA A 84 -17.16 0.73 1.15
C ALA A 84 -17.79 0.22 2.46
N GLU A 85 -19.02 -0.28 2.40
CA GLU A 85 -19.72 -0.86 3.55
C GLU A 85 -19.00 -2.11 4.08
N TYR A 86 -18.60 -3.03 3.18
CA TYR A 86 -17.85 -4.22 3.55
C TYR A 86 -16.58 -3.88 4.33
N LYS A 87 -15.83 -2.87 3.86
CA LYS A 87 -14.61 -2.42 4.54
C LYS A 87 -14.89 -1.88 5.94
N GLN A 88 -15.90 -1.01 6.09
CA GLN A 88 -16.29 -0.46 7.39
C GLN A 88 -16.71 -1.53 8.40
N LYS A 89 -17.42 -2.56 7.92
CA LYS A 89 -17.95 -3.64 8.74
C LYS A 89 -16.97 -4.81 8.94
N SER A 90 -15.79 -4.74 8.31
CA SER A 90 -14.73 -5.73 8.50
C SER A 90 -14.08 -5.58 9.88
N ARG A 91 -13.70 -6.71 10.51
CA ARG A 91 -13.04 -6.68 11.82
C ARG A 91 -11.76 -5.86 11.75
N LYS A 92 -11.61 -4.95 12.72
CA LYS A 92 -10.32 -4.33 13.01
C LYS A 92 -9.31 -5.41 13.37
N ARG A 93 -8.12 -5.37 12.78
CA ARG A 93 -6.96 -6.07 13.33
C ARG A 93 -6.50 -5.36 14.60
N SER A 94 -5.92 -6.10 15.53
CA SER A 94 -5.33 -5.57 16.77
C SER A 94 -4.31 -4.43 16.55
N ASN A 95 -3.75 -4.32 15.35
CA ASN A 95 -2.78 -3.28 14.95
C ASN A 95 -3.36 -2.32 13.89
N ALA A 96 -4.65 -2.31 13.64
CA ALA A 96 -5.24 -1.34 12.74
C ALA A 96 -5.31 0.00 13.46
N ILE A 97 -4.78 1.04 12.81
CA ILE A 97 -5.01 2.44 13.16
C ILE A 97 -6.50 2.61 13.46
N GLU A 98 -6.84 3.19 14.60
CA GLU A 98 -8.23 3.39 15.01
C GLU A 98 -9.09 3.95 13.88
N GLY A 99 -10.23 3.29 13.65
CA GLY A 99 -11.20 3.74 12.67
C GLY A 99 -10.88 3.32 11.23
N GLN A 100 -11.18 2.05 10.86
CA GLN A 100 -11.39 1.75 9.45
C GLN A 100 -12.62 2.55 9.00
N THR A 101 -12.36 3.69 8.41
CA THR A 101 -13.37 4.54 7.79
C THR A 101 -13.62 4.06 6.35
N ALA A 102 -14.65 4.59 5.69
CA ALA A 102 -14.82 4.46 4.23
C ALA A 102 -13.68 5.13 3.45
N ALA A 103 -12.73 5.74 4.12
CA ALA A 103 -11.56 6.34 3.50
C ALA A 103 -10.74 5.30 2.72
N VAL A 104 -10.28 5.69 1.56
CA VAL A 104 -9.51 4.83 0.67
C VAL A 104 -8.05 4.94 1.07
N ASP A 105 -7.61 4.02 1.93
CA ASP A 105 -6.25 3.91 2.45
C ASP A 105 -5.54 2.63 1.98
N LEU A 106 -6.14 1.87 1.07
CA LEU A 106 -5.70 0.57 0.54
C LEU A 106 -5.48 -0.50 1.62
N THR A 107 -6.04 -0.34 2.83
CA THR A 107 -5.84 -1.25 3.96
C THR A 107 -7.11 -1.99 4.36
N LEU A 108 -7.55 -3.00 3.62
CA LEU A 108 -8.62 -3.88 4.11
C LEU A 108 -8.10 -4.90 5.13
N SER A 109 -7.10 -5.70 4.72
CA SER A 109 -6.46 -6.72 5.56
C SER A 109 -5.04 -6.34 5.99
N GLY A 110 -4.52 -5.26 5.47
CA GLY A 110 -3.14 -4.83 5.64
C GLY A 110 -2.12 -5.66 4.84
N MET A 111 -2.52 -6.80 4.25
CA MET A 111 -1.59 -7.70 3.56
C MET A 111 -0.80 -7.03 2.45
N MET A 112 -1.44 -6.20 1.62
CA MET A 112 -0.78 -5.56 0.50
C MET A 112 0.36 -4.64 0.99
N LEU A 113 0.09 -3.77 1.95
CA LEU A 113 1.10 -2.84 2.46
C LEU A 113 2.15 -3.52 3.34
N GLN A 114 1.81 -4.65 4.00
CA GLN A 114 2.80 -5.47 4.72
C GLN A 114 3.79 -6.15 3.78
N ASN A 115 3.35 -6.52 2.57
CA ASN A 115 4.20 -7.11 1.53
C ASN A 115 4.76 -6.09 0.53
N PHE A 116 4.56 -4.81 0.77
CA PHE A 116 5.20 -3.72 0.04
C PHE A 116 6.52 -3.39 0.74
N VAL A 117 7.64 -3.80 0.13
CA VAL A 117 8.95 -3.87 0.75
C VAL A 117 10.05 -3.44 -0.20
N VAL A 118 11.25 -3.23 0.32
CA VAL A 118 12.49 -3.15 -0.49
C VAL A 118 12.80 -4.55 -1.00
N LEU A 119 12.77 -4.74 -2.31
CA LEU A 119 13.01 -6.04 -2.97
C LEU A 119 14.50 -6.29 -3.18
N ASP A 120 15.24 -5.25 -3.51
CA ASP A 120 16.67 -5.31 -3.81
C ASP A 120 17.34 -3.96 -3.60
N SER A 121 18.61 -3.97 -3.24
CA SER A 121 19.46 -2.78 -3.20
C SER A 121 20.92 -3.14 -3.55
N THR A 122 21.57 -2.23 -4.29
CA THR A 122 23.00 -2.24 -4.63
C THR A 122 23.60 -0.92 -4.21
N ASN A 123 24.86 -0.69 -4.56
CA ASN A 123 25.53 0.60 -4.26
C ASN A 123 24.99 1.79 -5.06
N THR A 124 24.28 1.52 -6.14
CA THR A 124 23.79 2.58 -7.05
C THR A 124 22.31 2.54 -7.30
N LYS A 125 21.60 1.49 -6.84
CA LYS A 125 20.19 1.27 -7.18
C LYS A 125 19.46 0.59 -6.04
N PHE A 126 18.19 0.91 -5.87
CA PHE A 126 17.25 0.10 -5.10
C PHE A 126 15.93 -0.13 -5.84
N THR A 127 15.22 -1.16 -5.45
CA THR A 127 13.90 -1.49 -5.98
C THR A 127 12.93 -1.74 -4.83
N ILE A 128 11.80 -1.06 -4.84
CA ILE A 128 10.68 -1.25 -3.92
C ILE A 128 9.53 -1.88 -4.69
N GLY A 129 8.85 -2.83 -4.09
CA GLY A 129 7.73 -3.51 -4.75
C GLY A 129 6.98 -4.46 -3.85
N LEU A 130 6.07 -5.20 -4.44
CA LEU A 130 5.19 -6.14 -3.76
C LEU A 130 5.74 -7.57 -3.87
N LEU A 131 5.76 -8.28 -2.73
CA LEU A 131 6.07 -9.71 -2.69
C LEU A 131 4.85 -10.56 -3.08
N PRO A 132 5.06 -11.80 -3.61
CA PRO A 132 4.02 -12.81 -3.67
C PRO A 132 3.44 -13.08 -2.25
N PRO A 133 2.15 -13.40 -2.09
CA PRO A 133 1.11 -13.63 -3.10
C PRO A 133 0.29 -12.38 -3.47
N VAL A 134 0.71 -11.16 -3.07
CA VAL A 134 -0.08 -9.94 -3.30
C VAL A 134 0.33 -9.17 -4.56
N GLN A 135 1.33 -9.65 -5.29
CA GLN A 135 1.94 -8.93 -6.40
C GLN A 135 0.94 -8.63 -7.53
N ASP A 136 0.19 -9.62 -8.00
CA ASP A 136 -0.76 -9.45 -9.11
C ASP A 136 -1.95 -8.57 -8.71
N TYR A 137 -2.49 -8.81 -7.51
CA TYR A 137 -3.54 -7.96 -6.96
C TYR A 137 -3.07 -6.51 -6.80
N GLY A 138 -1.89 -6.31 -6.23
CA GLY A 138 -1.32 -4.99 -6.04
C GLY A 138 -0.99 -4.28 -7.36
N TYR A 139 -0.60 -5.01 -8.39
CA TYR A 139 -0.43 -4.46 -9.74
C TYR A 139 -1.76 -3.89 -10.26
N THR A 140 -2.84 -4.66 -10.20
CA THR A 140 -4.17 -4.20 -10.61
C THR A 140 -4.63 -2.97 -9.80
N VAL A 141 -4.42 -2.98 -8.49
CA VAL A 141 -4.73 -1.82 -7.63
C VAL A 141 -3.88 -0.61 -8.00
N ASN A 142 -2.60 -0.80 -8.35
CA ASN A 142 -1.71 0.28 -8.75
C ASN A 142 -2.11 0.91 -10.10
N GLN A 143 -2.57 0.11 -11.06
CA GLN A 143 -3.10 0.64 -12.32
C GLN A 143 -4.30 1.56 -12.11
N ASP A 144 -5.16 1.20 -11.16
CA ASP A 144 -6.40 1.94 -10.87
C ASP A 144 -6.16 3.17 -9.96
N ARG A 145 -5.11 3.15 -9.13
CA ARG A 145 -4.92 4.11 -8.03
C ARG A 145 -3.55 4.78 -7.96
N GLY A 146 -2.58 4.35 -8.76
CA GLY A 146 -1.27 4.99 -8.86
C GLY A 146 -0.54 5.17 -7.51
N PHE A 147 -0.46 4.13 -6.68
CA PHE A 147 0.16 4.28 -5.37
C PHE A 147 1.67 4.01 -5.34
N ILE A 148 2.20 3.24 -6.31
CA ILE A 148 3.63 2.97 -6.46
C ILE A 148 4.26 4.03 -7.35
N GLY A 149 5.02 4.92 -6.76
CA GLY A 149 5.67 6.05 -7.40
C GLY A 149 6.09 7.07 -6.36
N LEU A 150 6.86 8.07 -6.75
CA LEU A 150 7.24 9.21 -5.91
C LEU A 150 6.50 10.46 -6.35
N ALA A 151 5.91 11.16 -5.41
CA ALA A 151 5.43 12.51 -5.62
C ALA A 151 6.64 13.48 -5.73
N LYS A 152 6.46 14.62 -6.41
CA LYS A 152 7.53 15.63 -6.52
C LYS A 152 8.11 16.00 -5.15
N LYS A 153 7.25 16.25 -4.17
CA LYS A 153 7.67 16.54 -2.80
C LYS A 153 8.48 15.40 -2.16
N GLU A 154 8.18 14.15 -2.49
CA GLU A 154 8.90 12.98 -1.98
C GLU A 154 10.27 12.83 -2.65
N VAL A 155 10.41 13.28 -3.90
CA VAL A 155 11.72 13.40 -4.57
C VAL A 155 12.59 14.43 -3.87
N ASP A 156 12.02 15.59 -3.50
CA ASP A 156 12.75 16.60 -2.74
C ASP A 156 13.20 16.06 -1.38
N GLN A 157 12.33 15.33 -0.68
CA GLN A 157 12.67 14.63 0.58
C GLN A 157 13.78 13.57 0.38
N LEU A 158 13.73 12.81 -0.72
CA LEU A 158 14.78 11.86 -1.06
C LEU A 158 16.13 12.56 -1.21
N VAL A 159 16.19 13.72 -1.85
CA VAL A 159 17.42 14.50 -2.00
C VAL A 159 17.99 14.86 -0.62
N GLU A 160 17.15 15.32 0.30
CA GLU A 160 17.60 15.66 1.66
C GLU A 160 18.06 14.42 2.46
N ILE A 161 17.34 13.30 2.37
CA ILE A 161 17.76 12.02 2.98
C ILE A 161 19.12 11.59 2.45
N VAL A 162 19.35 11.69 1.16
CA VAL A 162 20.63 11.34 0.54
C VAL A 162 21.74 12.25 1.03
N LYS A 163 21.51 13.57 1.10
CA LYS A 163 22.49 14.53 1.64
C LYS A 163 22.86 14.21 3.09
N ALA A 164 21.87 13.98 3.95
CA ALA A 164 22.11 13.63 5.36
C ALA A 164 22.96 12.35 5.49
N ASN A 165 22.65 11.31 4.72
CA ASN A 165 23.42 10.07 4.71
C ASN A 165 24.85 10.22 4.14
N LEU A 166 25.09 11.19 3.27
CA LEU A 166 26.43 11.48 2.74
C LEU A 166 27.29 12.34 3.70
N LEU A 167 26.63 13.25 4.42
CA LEU A 167 27.31 14.18 5.33
C LEU A 167 27.51 13.59 6.74
N GLY A 168 26.88 12.44 7.03
CA GLY A 168 26.98 11.79 8.34
C GLY A 168 26.24 12.53 9.46
N GLU A 169 25.21 13.32 9.08
CA GLU A 169 24.32 14.05 10.00
C GLU A 169 23.17 13.18 10.50
#